data_1e2e2dc6f6151d2e758700ce14fb6290
#
_entry.id   1e2e2dc6f6151d2e758700ce14fb6290
#
_cell.length_a   1.000
_cell.length_b   1.000
_cell.length_c   1.000
_cell.angle_alpha   90.00
_cell.angle_beta   90.00
_cell.angle_gamma   90.00
#
_symmetry.space_group_name_H-M   'P 1'
#
loop_
_entity.id
_entity.type
_entity.pdbx_description
1 polymer ?
#
loop_
_entity_poly.entity_id
_entity_poly.type
_entity_poly.pdbx_seq_one_letter_code
_entity_poly.pdbx_strand_id
1 'polypeptide(L)'
;TVGDLWPLYLENGKPKRKDAWKPRYRADLEAMAVPGGEKKKRGQGVTRPGPLYPLLALPLAGVNEDTLKGWYDREAEAGKHQAARALMMFRGFLRWCAARPEYRSLTDRDAGKAAAIVESLPSNTRRTDALEAAQVPGWWAGVEQLSNRTASAYLRALLLTGARREELAALTWANVDFQWRKLTIADKGETTRMIPLSPYMAQMLATLPRVGPYVFASTGKAGRITDTRASHAKAL
;
A
#
# COMPACT_ATOMS: atom_id res chain seq x y z
N THR A 1 -28.06 9.67 6.05
CA THR A 1 -27.48 8.64 5.16
C THR A 1 -26.06 8.29 5.56
N VAL A 2 -25.52 7.21 5.00
CA VAL A 2 -24.09 6.88 5.12
C VAL A 2 -23.22 8.04 4.58
N GLY A 3 -23.66 8.68 3.48
CA GLY A 3 -22.96 9.80 2.87
C GLY A 3 -22.83 11.03 3.78
N ASP A 4 -23.80 11.29 4.63
CA ASP A 4 -23.73 12.38 5.60
C ASP A 4 -22.74 12.08 6.74
N LEU A 5 -22.57 10.80 7.08
CA LEU A 5 -21.69 10.36 8.16
C LEU A 5 -20.26 10.04 7.71
N TRP A 6 -20.08 9.76 6.43
CA TRP A 6 -18.76 9.41 5.89
C TRP A 6 -17.71 10.52 6.08
N PRO A 7 -17.99 11.80 5.80
CA PRO A 7 -17.06 12.89 6.09
C PRO A 7 -16.72 13.01 7.58
N LEU A 8 -17.69 12.84 8.45
CA LEU A 8 -17.48 12.84 9.90
C LEU A 8 -16.57 11.69 10.36
N TYR A 9 -16.72 10.52 9.72
CA TYR A 9 -15.83 9.41 9.97
C TYR A 9 -14.40 9.67 9.47
N LEU A 10 -14.23 10.31 8.30
CA LEU A 10 -12.92 10.69 7.78
C LEU A 10 -12.22 11.72 8.69
N GLU A 11 -12.97 12.58 9.35
CA GLU A 11 -12.42 13.60 10.25
C GLU A 11 -12.13 13.03 11.64
N ASN A 12 -13.08 12.31 12.23
CA ASN A 12 -13.06 11.92 13.64
C ASN A 12 -12.71 10.44 13.88
N GLY A 13 -12.52 9.67 12.80
CA GLY A 13 -12.13 8.27 12.92
C GLY A 13 -10.62 8.12 13.14
N LYS A 14 -10.25 7.06 13.86
CA LYS A 14 -8.86 6.75 14.15
C LYS A 14 -8.62 5.25 14.31
N PRO A 15 -7.39 4.76 14.12
CA PRO A 15 -7.03 3.39 14.45
C PRO A 15 -7.12 3.15 15.97
N LYS A 16 -7.34 1.89 16.37
CA LYS A 16 -7.49 1.50 17.79
C LYS A 16 -6.34 1.98 18.71
N ARG A 17 -5.12 2.08 18.18
CA ARG A 17 -3.88 2.30 18.97
C ARG A 17 -3.09 3.53 18.51
N LYS A 18 -3.69 4.44 17.74
CA LYS A 18 -3.03 5.64 17.21
C LYS A 18 -3.99 6.80 17.22
N ASP A 19 -3.46 8.01 17.32
CA ASP A 19 -4.27 9.23 17.40
C ASP A 19 -4.83 9.67 16.05
N ALA A 20 -4.19 9.25 14.96
CA ALA A 20 -4.66 9.56 13.61
C ALA A 20 -4.35 8.44 12.61
N TRP A 21 -5.07 8.43 11.49
CA TRP A 21 -4.71 7.60 10.35
C TRP A 21 -3.45 8.10 9.67
N LYS A 22 -2.66 7.16 9.12
CA LYS A 22 -1.58 7.54 8.22
C LYS A 22 -2.18 8.24 6.99
N PRO A 23 -1.52 9.30 6.44
CA PRO A 23 -2.05 10.07 5.31
C PRO A 23 -2.48 9.20 4.12
N ARG A 24 -1.70 8.17 3.80
CA ARG A 24 -2.04 7.23 2.71
C ARG A 24 -3.33 6.46 2.97
N TYR A 25 -3.56 5.99 4.21
CA TYR A 25 -4.79 5.25 4.53
C TYR A 25 -6.02 6.15 4.47
N ARG A 26 -5.89 7.41 4.91
CA ARG A 26 -6.95 8.41 4.76
C ARG A 26 -7.27 8.67 3.28
N ALA A 27 -6.24 8.89 2.45
CA ALA A 27 -6.43 9.05 1.00
C ALA A 27 -7.06 7.81 0.34
N ASP A 28 -6.72 6.60 0.81
CA ASP A 28 -7.35 5.36 0.36
C ASP A 28 -8.85 5.32 0.74
N LEU A 29 -9.23 5.74 1.96
CA LEU A 29 -10.64 5.84 2.39
C LEU A 29 -11.42 6.86 1.53
N GLU A 30 -10.83 8.02 1.27
CA GLU A 30 -11.42 9.07 0.41
C GLU A 30 -11.64 8.53 -1.00
N ALA A 31 -10.63 7.86 -1.58
CA ALA A 31 -10.71 7.27 -2.91
C ALA A 31 -11.76 6.16 -3.05
N MET A 32 -12.10 5.45 -1.96
CA MET A 32 -13.15 4.43 -1.97
C MET A 32 -14.57 5.00 -2.13
N ALA A 33 -14.77 6.29 -1.85
CA ALA A 33 -16.08 6.93 -1.80
C ALA A 33 -16.28 8.01 -2.88
N VAL A 34 -15.37 8.16 -3.84
CA VAL A 34 -15.49 9.16 -4.92
C VAL A 34 -16.57 8.79 -5.93
N PRO A 35 -17.30 9.78 -6.52
CA PRO A 35 -18.34 9.52 -7.50
C PRO A 35 -17.81 8.99 -8.84
N GLY A 36 -16.52 9.17 -9.13
CA GLY A 36 -15.96 8.87 -10.45
C GLY A 36 -16.40 9.89 -11.52
N GLY A 37 -16.32 9.48 -12.80
CA GLY A 37 -16.73 10.35 -13.92
C GLY A 37 -15.65 11.32 -14.40
N GLU A 38 -14.52 11.45 -13.71
CA GLU A 38 -13.41 12.29 -14.13
C GLU A 38 -12.59 11.63 -15.25
N LYS A 39 -12.01 12.44 -16.13
CA LYS A 39 -11.10 11.96 -17.17
C LYS A 39 -9.90 11.23 -16.53
N LYS A 40 -9.59 10.03 -17.00
CA LYS A 40 -8.42 9.28 -16.53
C LYS A 40 -7.14 10.06 -16.77
N LYS A 41 -6.25 10.10 -15.79
CA LYS A 41 -4.90 10.71 -15.93
C LYS A 41 -4.00 9.91 -16.88
N ARG A 42 -4.27 8.64 -17.11
CA ARG A 42 -3.57 7.75 -18.04
C ARG A 42 -4.59 6.87 -18.75
N GLY A 43 -4.41 6.67 -20.07
CA GLY A 43 -5.35 5.96 -20.92
C GLY A 43 -6.58 6.77 -21.30
N GLN A 44 -7.56 6.14 -21.95
CA GLN A 44 -8.80 6.75 -22.40
C GLN A 44 -9.95 6.51 -21.44
N GLY A 45 -11.00 7.32 -21.53
CA GLY A 45 -12.25 7.19 -20.78
C GLY A 45 -12.22 7.89 -19.42
N VAL A 46 -13.25 7.61 -18.62
CA VAL A 46 -13.46 8.22 -17.30
C VAL A 46 -13.18 7.25 -16.16
N THR A 47 -12.95 7.79 -14.98
CA THR A 47 -12.75 7.00 -13.76
C THR A 47 -14.07 6.35 -13.33
N ARG A 48 -14.00 5.12 -12.81
CA ARG A 48 -15.15 4.45 -12.18
C ARG A 48 -15.41 5.07 -10.81
N PRO A 49 -16.66 5.02 -10.33
CA PRO A 49 -16.95 5.32 -8.93
C PRO A 49 -16.09 4.46 -7.99
N GLY A 50 -15.77 5.01 -6.83
CA GLY A 50 -15.16 4.24 -5.76
C GLY A 50 -16.12 3.15 -5.27
N PRO A 51 -15.64 1.98 -4.86
CA PRO A 51 -16.51 0.84 -4.52
C PRO A 51 -17.50 1.12 -3.39
N LEU A 52 -17.21 2.06 -2.49
CA LEU A 52 -18.14 2.46 -1.41
C LEU A 52 -19.14 3.53 -1.85
N TYR A 53 -18.94 4.17 -3.00
CA TYR A 53 -19.83 5.24 -3.46
C TYR A 53 -21.32 4.83 -3.51
N PRO A 54 -21.69 3.64 -4.01
CA PRO A 54 -23.09 3.22 -4.02
C PRO A 54 -23.72 3.09 -2.61
N LEU A 55 -22.93 2.84 -1.58
CA LEU A 55 -23.43 2.73 -0.20
C LEU A 55 -23.72 4.09 0.43
N LEU A 56 -23.18 5.17 -0.10
CA LEU A 56 -23.33 6.51 0.49
C LEU A 56 -24.78 7.01 0.46
N ALA A 57 -25.56 6.59 -0.52
CA ALA A 57 -26.97 6.96 -0.64
C ALA A 57 -27.88 6.24 0.38
N LEU A 58 -27.42 5.16 0.98
CA LEU A 58 -28.25 4.35 1.88
C LEU A 58 -28.48 5.05 3.23
N PRO A 59 -29.69 4.96 3.80
CA PRO A 59 -29.86 5.27 5.21
C PRO A 59 -29.04 4.30 6.06
N LEU A 60 -28.48 4.77 7.19
CA LEU A 60 -27.63 3.93 8.03
C LEU A 60 -28.36 2.67 8.52
N ALA A 61 -29.65 2.79 8.89
CA ALA A 61 -30.50 1.67 9.30
C ALA A 61 -30.82 0.67 8.16
N GLY A 62 -30.59 1.08 6.89
CA GLY A 62 -30.75 0.20 5.72
C GLY A 62 -29.49 -0.62 5.40
N VAL A 63 -28.40 -0.39 6.13
CA VAL A 63 -27.16 -1.15 5.97
C VAL A 63 -27.24 -2.44 6.80
N ASN A 64 -27.70 -3.50 6.18
CA ASN A 64 -27.83 -4.83 6.78
C ASN A 64 -27.03 -5.87 5.98
N GLU A 65 -27.10 -7.14 6.39
CA GLU A 65 -26.38 -8.25 5.74
C GLU A 65 -26.72 -8.38 4.27
N ASP A 66 -28.01 -8.33 3.90
CA ASP A 66 -28.48 -8.52 2.52
C ASP A 66 -28.01 -7.36 1.61
N THR A 67 -28.13 -6.13 2.09
CA THR A 67 -27.67 -4.95 1.32
C THR A 67 -26.15 -4.99 1.09
N LEU A 68 -25.38 -5.40 2.11
CA LEU A 68 -23.94 -5.52 1.98
C LEU A 68 -23.52 -6.72 1.13
N LYS A 69 -24.26 -7.84 1.20
CA LYS A 69 -24.00 -9.01 0.32
C LYS A 69 -24.24 -8.63 -1.14
N GLY A 70 -25.39 -8.06 -1.45
CA GLY A 70 -25.71 -7.64 -2.81
C GLY A 70 -24.74 -6.57 -3.36
N TRP A 71 -24.31 -5.65 -2.52
CA TRP A 71 -23.27 -4.68 -2.88
C TRP A 71 -21.91 -5.37 -3.13
N TYR A 72 -21.50 -6.27 -2.24
CA TYR A 72 -20.22 -6.99 -2.34
C TYR A 72 -20.15 -7.83 -3.62
N ASP A 73 -21.21 -8.55 -3.96
CA ASP A 73 -21.24 -9.38 -5.16
C ASP A 73 -21.06 -8.55 -6.43
N ARG A 74 -21.78 -7.42 -6.55
CA ARG A 74 -21.59 -6.50 -7.69
C ARG A 74 -20.17 -5.93 -7.80
N GLU A 75 -19.59 -5.52 -6.66
CA GLU A 75 -18.22 -4.98 -6.68
C GLU A 75 -17.18 -6.08 -6.94
N ALA A 76 -17.42 -7.31 -6.51
CA ALA A 76 -16.53 -8.45 -6.72
C ALA A 76 -16.44 -8.86 -8.20
N GLU A 77 -17.48 -8.64 -9.02
CA GLU A 77 -17.45 -8.83 -10.49
C GLU A 77 -16.35 -7.96 -11.13
N ALA A 78 -16.16 -6.74 -10.63
CA ALA A 78 -15.15 -5.83 -11.11
C ALA A 78 -13.75 -6.12 -10.55
N GLY A 79 -13.67 -6.71 -9.34
CA GLY A 79 -12.40 -7.07 -8.72
C GLY A 79 -12.53 -7.53 -7.27
N LYS A 80 -12.46 -8.83 -7.04
CA LYS A 80 -12.66 -9.47 -5.72
C LYS A 80 -11.79 -8.88 -4.60
N HIS A 81 -10.51 -8.63 -4.85
CA HIS A 81 -9.60 -8.07 -3.84
C HIS A 81 -9.91 -6.61 -3.50
N GLN A 82 -10.36 -5.83 -4.48
CA GLN A 82 -10.77 -4.44 -4.26
C GLN A 82 -12.06 -4.37 -3.46
N ALA A 83 -13.05 -5.21 -3.80
CA ALA A 83 -14.30 -5.34 -3.06
C ALA A 83 -14.06 -5.76 -1.60
N ALA A 84 -13.21 -6.77 -1.39
CA ALA A 84 -12.84 -7.23 -0.04
C ALA A 84 -12.14 -6.12 0.77
N ARG A 85 -11.26 -5.34 0.13
CA ARG A 85 -10.61 -4.19 0.78
C ARG A 85 -11.62 -3.11 1.16
N ALA A 86 -12.54 -2.78 0.26
CA ALA A 86 -13.59 -1.80 0.51
C ALA A 86 -14.50 -2.25 1.66
N LEU A 87 -14.91 -3.52 1.69
CA LEU A 87 -15.66 -4.09 2.80
C LEU A 87 -14.92 -3.97 4.13
N MET A 88 -13.62 -4.28 4.18
CA MET A 88 -12.82 -4.11 5.41
C MET A 88 -12.80 -2.67 5.90
N MET A 89 -12.69 -1.71 5.01
CA MET A 89 -12.74 -0.28 5.34
C MET A 89 -14.13 0.12 5.84
N PHE A 90 -15.19 -0.36 5.19
CA PHE A 90 -16.57 -0.10 5.58
C PHE A 90 -16.94 -0.72 6.94
N ARG A 91 -16.45 -1.91 7.25
CA ARG A 91 -16.53 -2.48 8.62
C ARG A 91 -15.90 -1.55 9.68
N GLY A 92 -14.87 -0.80 9.30
CA GLY A 92 -14.27 0.25 10.16
C GLY A 92 -15.26 1.37 10.46
N PHE A 93 -15.97 1.83 9.43
CA PHE A 93 -17.02 2.84 9.53
C PHE A 93 -18.19 2.36 10.39
N LEU A 94 -18.73 1.15 10.16
CA LEU A 94 -19.82 0.59 10.97
C LEU A 94 -19.45 0.49 12.47
N ARG A 95 -18.22 0.07 12.76
CA ARG A 95 -17.72 0.07 14.15
C ARG A 95 -17.64 1.46 14.76
N TRP A 96 -17.28 2.46 13.97
CA TRP A 96 -17.21 3.83 14.38
C TRP A 96 -18.61 4.40 14.67
N CYS A 97 -19.60 4.10 13.84
CA CYS A 97 -21.00 4.45 14.06
C CYS A 97 -21.55 3.75 15.33
N ALA A 98 -21.39 2.44 15.46
CA ALA A 98 -21.88 1.67 16.59
C ALA A 98 -21.28 2.07 17.95
N ALA A 99 -20.12 2.70 17.95
CA ALA A 99 -19.48 3.22 19.17
C ALA A 99 -20.07 4.55 19.65
N ARG A 100 -20.93 5.20 18.86
CA ARG A 100 -21.53 6.50 19.16
C ARG A 100 -22.99 6.38 19.57
N PRO A 101 -23.41 7.00 20.68
CA PRO A 101 -24.79 6.91 21.15
C PRO A 101 -25.82 7.29 20.09
N GLU A 102 -25.52 8.33 19.27
CA GLU A 102 -26.41 8.91 18.27
C GLU A 102 -26.71 7.95 17.11
N TYR A 103 -25.77 7.03 16.81
CA TYR A 103 -25.86 6.13 15.64
C TYR A 103 -26.00 4.66 16.02
N ARG A 104 -25.78 4.31 17.28
CA ARG A 104 -25.72 2.92 17.75
C ARG A 104 -26.98 2.13 17.44
N SER A 105 -28.15 2.72 17.69
CA SER A 105 -29.45 2.07 17.45
C SER A 105 -29.79 1.88 15.96
N LEU A 106 -29.12 2.65 15.09
CA LEU A 106 -29.33 2.61 13.63
C LEU A 106 -28.28 1.77 12.92
N THR A 107 -27.29 1.23 13.66
CA THR A 107 -26.13 0.58 13.05
C THR A 107 -26.12 -0.92 13.33
N ASP A 108 -26.25 -1.72 12.29
CA ASP A 108 -25.82 -3.11 12.36
C ASP A 108 -24.29 -3.19 12.22
N ARG A 109 -23.63 -3.29 13.37
CA ARG A 109 -22.17 -3.34 13.47
C ARG A 109 -21.56 -4.53 12.73
N ASP A 110 -22.28 -5.63 12.68
CA ASP A 110 -21.78 -6.92 12.21
C ASP A 110 -22.31 -7.30 10.83
N ALA A 111 -23.15 -6.47 10.22
CA ALA A 111 -23.70 -6.69 8.86
C ALA A 111 -22.65 -7.15 7.82
N GLY A 112 -21.48 -6.53 7.84
CA GLY A 112 -20.40 -6.93 6.94
C GLY A 112 -19.67 -8.23 7.32
N LYS A 113 -20.08 -8.94 8.37
CA LYS A 113 -19.46 -10.19 8.82
C LYS A 113 -20.36 -11.40 8.61
N ALA A 114 -21.50 -11.23 7.93
CA ALA A 114 -22.39 -12.33 7.59
C ALA A 114 -21.61 -13.47 6.93
N ALA A 115 -21.98 -14.71 7.26
CA ALA A 115 -21.30 -15.90 6.77
C ALA A 115 -21.22 -15.92 5.24
N ALA A 116 -22.31 -15.61 4.56
CA ALA A 116 -22.39 -15.54 3.10
C ALA A 116 -21.40 -14.55 2.46
N ILE A 117 -21.07 -13.45 3.16
CA ILE A 117 -20.05 -12.51 2.69
C ILE A 117 -18.66 -13.08 2.96
N VAL A 118 -18.44 -13.62 4.16
CA VAL A 118 -17.12 -14.12 4.57
C VAL A 118 -16.67 -15.29 3.68
N GLU A 119 -17.57 -16.19 3.33
CA GLU A 119 -17.32 -17.31 2.41
C GLU A 119 -16.99 -16.85 0.98
N SER A 120 -17.50 -15.69 0.57
CA SER A 120 -17.23 -15.10 -0.75
C SER A 120 -15.91 -14.35 -0.84
N LEU A 121 -15.22 -14.12 0.29
CA LEU A 121 -13.96 -13.37 0.30
C LEU A 121 -12.85 -14.14 -0.42
N PRO A 122 -11.97 -13.43 -1.18
CA PRO A 122 -10.85 -14.08 -1.83
C PRO A 122 -9.86 -14.62 -0.80
N SER A 123 -9.38 -15.85 -1.02
CA SER A 123 -8.30 -16.40 -0.24
C SER A 123 -6.99 -15.67 -0.55
N ASN A 124 -6.21 -15.35 0.49
CA ASN A 124 -4.85 -14.85 0.34
C ASN A 124 -3.90 -16.02 0.09
N THR A 125 -3.78 -16.46 -1.15
CA THR A 125 -2.75 -17.40 -1.54
C THR A 125 -1.37 -16.74 -1.47
N ARG A 126 -0.41 -17.44 -0.84
CA ARG A 126 0.98 -16.98 -0.82
C ARG A 126 1.52 -16.99 -2.25
N ARG A 127 2.14 -15.87 -2.66
CA ARG A 127 2.84 -15.81 -3.94
C ARG A 127 4.05 -16.74 -3.92
N THR A 128 4.25 -17.47 -5.01
CA THR A 128 5.35 -18.41 -5.19
C THR A 128 6.34 -17.94 -6.27
N ASP A 129 6.13 -16.74 -6.80
CA ASP A 129 6.93 -16.10 -7.85
C ASP A 129 8.21 -15.43 -7.31
N ALA A 130 8.95 -16.13 -6.45
CA ALA A 130 10.27 -15.71 -5.99
C ALA A 130 11.36 -16.24 -6.93
N LEU A 131 12.49 -15.52 -7.00
CA LEU A 131 13.68 -16.01 -7.71
C LEU A 131 14.17 -17.31 -7.06
N GLU A 132 14.32 -18.35 -7.86
CA GLU A 132 14.98 -19.58 -7.44
C GLU A 132 16.51 -19.41 -7.50
N ALA A 133 17.23 -20.19 -6.70
CA ALA A 133 18.69 -20.09 -6.59
C ALA A 133 19.39 -20.19 -7.96
N ALA A 134 18.90 -21.04 -8.86
CA ALA A 134 19.43 -21.20 -10.21
C ALA A 134 19.22 -19.97 -11.11
N GLN A 135 18.21 -19.14 -10.83
CA GLN A 135 17.90 -17.93 -11.59
C GLN A 135 18.71 -16.71 -11.13
N VAL A 136 19.22 -16.72 -9.90
CA VAL A 136 19.92 -15.58 -9.28
C VAL A 136 21.13 -15.12 -10.10
N PRO A 137 22.04 -15.98 -10.62
CA PRO A 137 23.17 -15.54 -11.41
C PRO A 137 22.78 -14.78 -12.69
N GLY A 138 21.81 -15.31 -13.45
CA GLY A 138 21.31 -14.65 -14.66
C GLY A 138 20.63 -13.31 -14.35
N TRP A 139 19.78 -13.28 -13.35
CA TRP A 139 19.14 -12.04 -12.88
C TRP A 139 20.18 -11.00 -12.44
N TRP A 140 21.20 -11.43 -11.68
CA TRP A 140 22.27 -10.54 -11.22
C TRP A 140 23.01 -9.89 -12.36
N ALA A 141 23.43 -10.70 -13.37
CA ALA A 141 24.11 -10.20 -14.55
C ALA A 141 23.22 -9.22 -15.35
N GLY A 142 21.94 -9.52 -15.52
CA GLY A 142 21.00 -8.61 -16.18
C GLY A 142 20.80 -7.30 -15.42
N VAL A 143 20.75 -7.33 -14.07
CA VAL A 143 20.66 -6.12 -13.26
C VAL A 143 21.94 -5.28 -13.32
N GLU A 144 23.12 -5.90 -13.40
CA GLU A 144 24.39 -5.17 -13.55
C GLU A 144 24.50 -4.40 -14.88
N GLN A 145 23.89 -4.92 -15.93
CA GLN A 145 23.88 -4.30 -17.27
C GLN A 145 22.89 -3.14 -17.41
N LEU A 146 22.06 -2.86 -16.41
CA LEU A 146 21.12 -1.75 -16.47
C LEU A 146 21.86 -0.42 -16.63
N SER A 147 21.45 0.38 -17.62
CA SER A 147 21.98 1.73 -17.85
C SER A 147 21.79 2.69 -16.67
N ASN A 148 20.68 2.51 -15.93
CA ASN A 148 20.43 3.25 -14.70
C ASN A 148 21.18 2.59 -13.53
N ARG A 149 22.39 3.10 -13.24
CA ARG A 149 23.24 2.60 -12.15
C ARG A 149 22.58 2.64 -10.78
N THR A 150 21.77 3.66 -10.50
CA THR A 150 21.05 3.76 -9.22
C THR A 150 19.98 2.68 -9.10
N ALA A 151 19.24 2.39 -10.18
CA ALA A 151 18.27 1.31 -10.19
C ALA A 151 18.95 -0.07 -10.07
N SER A 152 20.07 -0.27 -10.76
CA SER A 152 20.88 -1.48 -10.64
C SER A 152 21.35 -1.70 -9.20
N ALA A 153 21.96 -0.71 -8.59
CA ALA A 153 22.43 -0.78 -7.21
C ALA A 153 21.27 -1.01 -6.21
N TYR A 154 20.13 -0.36 -6.43
CA TYR A 154 18.95 -0.53 -5.60
C TYR A 154 18.38 -1.96 -5.64
N LEU A 155 18.25 -2.56 -6.83
CA LEU A 155 17.75 -3.93 -7.00
C LEU A 155 18.68 -4.94 -6.33
N ARG A 156 20.01 -4.81 -6.52
CA ARG A 156 21.01 -5.64 -5.84
C ARG A 156 20.98 -5.47 -4.34
N ALA A 157 20.85 -4.25 -3.87
CA ALA A 157 20.76 -3.96 -2.43
C ALA A 157 19.49 -4.56 -1.80
N LEU A 158 18.36 -4.61 -2.52
CA LEU A 158 17.15 -5.31 -2.06
C LEU A 158 17.42 -6.79 -1.84
N LEU A 159 18.09 -7.45 -2.78
CA LEU A 159 18.43 -8.88 -2.67
C LEU A 159 19.40 -9.13 -1.50
N LEU A 160 20.45 -8.31 -1.38
CA LEU A 160 21.48 -8.46 -0.36
C LEU A 160 21.01 -8.19 1.07
N THR A 161 20.01 -7.31 1.24
CA THR A 161 19.55 -6.87 2.56
C THR A 161 18.25 -7.50 3.01
N GLY A 162 17.44 -8.02 2.09
CA GLY A 162 16.07 -8.43 2.38
C GLY A 162 15.18 -7.29 2.90
N ALA A 163 15.59 -6.03 2.72
CA ALA A 163 14.83 -4.88 3.18
C ALA A 163 13.54 -4.71 2.39
N ARG A 164 12.51 -4.12 3.01
CA ARG A 164 11.31 -3.76 2.27
C ARG A 164 11.61 -2.65 1.28
N ARG A 165 10.96 -2.70 0.13
CA ARG A 165 11.16 -1.77 -0.98
C ARG A 165 11.19 -0.29 -0.55
N GLU A 166 10.18 0.14 0.20
CA GLU A 166 10.07 1.55 0.63
C GLU A 166 11.10 1.91 1.72
N GLU A 167 11.47 0.97 2.59
CA GLU A 167 12.49 1.16 3.62
C GLU A 167 13.84 1.44 2.97
N LEU A 168 14.23 0.60 2.01
CA LEU A 168 15.50 0.78 1.31
C LEU A 168 15.51 2.01 0.38
N ALA A 169 14.38 2.28 -0.31
CA ALA A 169 14.26 3.48 -1.14
C ALA A 169 14.37 4.78 -0.33
N ALA A 170 14.00 4.76 0.94
CA ALA A 170 14.10 5.90 1.84
C ALA A 170 15.46 6.00 2.56
N LEU A 171 16.40 5.08 2.31
CA LEU A 171 17.73 5.11 2.91
C LEU A 171 18.44 6.41 2.55
N THR A 172 18.94 7.12 3.57
CA THR A 172 19.73 8.33 3.40
C THR A 172 21.21 8.07 3.62
N TRP A 173 22.08 8.90 3.08
CA TRP A 173 23.53 8.82 3.31
C TRP A 173 23.91 8.94 4.78
N ALA A 174 23.18 9.70 5.57
CA ALA A 174 23.37 9.82 7.02
C ALA A 174 23.17 8.49 7.77
N ASN A 175 22.42 7.57 7.17
CA ASN A 175 22.12 6.25 7.73
C ASN A 175 23.03 5.13 7.18
N VAL A 176 24.05 5.47 6.40
CA VAL A 176 25.08 4.55 5.89
C VAL A 176 26.38 4.81 6.63
N ASP A 177 26.74 3.90 7.52
CA ASP A 177 27.99 3.94 8.26
C ASP A 177 29.01 3.03 7.59
N PHE A 178 29.92 3.63 6.81
CA PHE A 178 30.99 2.91 6.12
C PHE A 178 32.11 2.45 7.07
N GLN A 179 32.31 3.18 8.17
CA GLN A 179 33.37 2.86 9.16
C GLN A 179 32.98 1.59 9.94
N TRP A 180 31.76 1.57 10.49
CA TRP A 180 31.27 0.44 11.27
C TRP A 180 30.47 -0.57 10.45
N ARG A 181 30.46 -0.41 9.13
CA ARG A 181 29.81 -1.31 8.16
C ARG A 181 28.38 -1.68 8.53
N LYS A 182 27.55 -0.67 8.71
CA LYS A 182 26.13 -0.85 9.05
C LYS A 182 25.24 0.12 8.29
N LEU A 183 24.01 -0.32 8.05
CA LEU A 183 22.91 0.49 7.54
C LEU A 183 21.87 0.61 8.64
N THR A 184 21.36 1.81 8.87
CA THR A 184 20.20 2.03 9.73
C THR A 184 18.99 2.31 8.86
N ILE A 185 17.99 1.44 8.88
CA ILE A 185 16.76 1.62 8.11
C ILE A 185 15.56 1.75 9.04
N ALA A 186 14.60 2.59 8.64
CA ALA A 186 13.33 2.71 9.35
C ALA A 186 12.53 1.40 9.20
N ASP A 187 11.98 0.90 10.30
CA ASP A 187 11.10 -0.26 10.31
C ASP A 187 9.63 0.18 10.52
N LYS A 188 8.73 -0.78 10.42
CA LYS A 188 7.31 -0.56 10.60
C LYS A 188 7.02 -0.16 12.05
N GLY A 189 6.53 1.07 12.27
CA GLY A 189 6.10 1.53 13.60
C GLY A 189 7.05 2.46 14.34
N GLU A 190 7.87 3.25 13.60
CA GLU A 190 8.79 4.26 14.17
C GLU A 190 10.04 3.69 14.83
N THR A 191 10.27 2.40 14.69
CA THR A 191 11.51 1.74 15.09
C THR A 191 12.52 1.75 13.95
N THR A 192 13.79 1.58 14.29
CA THR A 192 14.88 1.38 13.32
C THR A 192 15.49 0.02 13.54
N ARG A 193 16.04 -0.55 12.46
CA ARG A 193 16.86 -1.76 12.54
C ARG A 193 18.18 -1.54 11.84
N MET A 194 19.20 -2.20 12.35
CA MET A 194 20.52 -2.20 11.74
C MET A 194 20.68 -3.43 10.85
N ILE A 195 21.26 -3.20 9.66
CA ILE A 195 21.63 -4.26 8.71
C ILE A 195 23.13 -4.17 8.49
N PRO A 196 23.89 -5.27 8.56
CA PRO A 196 25.29 -5.29 8.22
C PRO A 196 25.53 -4.85 6.77
N LEU A 197 26.50 -3.98 6.57
CA LEU A 197 26.94 -3.52 5.26
C LEU A 197 28.10 -4.41 4.79
N SER A 198 27.84 -5.34 3.86
CA SER A 198 28.88 -6.19 3.31
C SER A 198 29.94 -5.37 2.54
N PRO A 199 31.19 -5.85 2.43
CA PRO A 199 32.22 -5.17 1.65
C PRO A 199 31.79 -4.87 0.22
N TYR A 200 31.16 -5.83 -0.46
CA TYR A 200 30.61 -5.64 -1.80
C TYR A 200 29.59 -4.50 -1.84
N MET A 201 28.64 -4.49 -0.92
CA MET A 201 27.62 -3.45 -0.88
C MET A 201 28.23 -2.08 -0.56
N ALA A 202 29.22 -2.01 0.33
CA ALA A 202 29.91 -0.77 0.65
C ALA A 202 30.60 -0.18 -0.60
N GLN A 203 31.33 -0.99 -1.36
CA GLN A 203 31.94 -0.58 -2.63
C GLN A 203 30.88 -0.12 -3.63
N MET A 204 29.83 -0.90 -3.84
CA MET A 204 28.73 -0.55 -4.74
C MET A 204 28.08 0.80 -4.37
N LEU A 205 27.77 1.02 -3.10
CA LEU A 205 27.18 2.29 -2.66
C LEU A 205 28.15 3.46 -2.81
N ALA A 206 29.45 3.25 -2.56
CA ALA A 206 30.46 4.29 -2.71
C ALA A 206 30.59 4.82 -4.15
N THR A 207 30.20 4.03 -5.16
CA THR A 207 30.19 4.46 -6.58
C THR A 207 28.98 5.29 -6.98
N LEU A 208 27.96 5.37 -6.12
CA LEU A 208 26.75 6.13 -6.43
C LEU A 208 26.95 7.64 -6.25
N PRO A 209 26.35 8.45 -7.14
CA PRO A 209 26.44 9.91 -7.03
C PRO A 209 25.63 10.40 -5.81
N ARG A 210 26.25 11.29 -5.01
CA ARG A 210 25.58 11.92 -3.87
C ARG A 210 24.88 13.21 -4.29
N VAL A 211 23.77 13.09 -5.02
CA VAL A 211 23.01 14.23 -5.60
C VAL A 211 21.97 14.79 -4.62
N GLY A 212 21.82 14.21 -3.44
CA GLY A 212 20.82 14.62 -2.44
C GLY A 212 20.92 13.74 -1.19
N PRO A 213 19.95 13.82 -0.30
CA PRO A 213 20.00 13.07 0.97
C PRO A 213 19.86 11.56 0.77
N TYR A 214 19.20 11.10 -0.29
CA TYR A 214 18.92 9.69 -0.50
C TYR A 214 20.06 8.97 -1.22
N VAL A 215 20.36 7.74 -0.77
CA VAL A 215 21.34 6.85 -1.41
C VAL A 215 20.86 6.47 -2.83
N PHE A 216 19.61 6.12 -2.97
CA PHE A 216 19.01 5.76 -4.25
C PHE A 216 18.20 6.95 -4.81
N ALA A 217 18.95 8.01 -5.13
CA ALA A 217 18.37 9.25 -5.64
C ALA A 217 17.71 9.07 -7.02
N SER A 218 16.71 9.91 -7.30
CA SER A 218 16.02 10.00 -8.59
C SER A 218 15.65 11.45 -8.87
N THR A 219 15.55 11.81 -10.15
CA THR A 219 15.11 13.14 -10.60
C THR A 219 13.59 13.37 -10.46
N GLY A 220 12.84 12.34 -10.08
CA GLY A 220 11.39 12.48 -9.84
C GLY A 220 11.08 13.33 -8.59
N LYS A 221 9.83 13.80 -8.48
CA LYS A 221 9.34 14.66 -7.38
C LYS A 221 9.70 14.16 -5.96
N ALA A 222 9.82 12.85 -5.78
CA ALA A 222 10.18 12.26 -4.48
C ALA A 222 11.68 12.35 -4.15
N GLY A 223 12.54 12.78 -5.09
CA GLY A 223 13.99 12.81 -4.93
C GLY A 223 14.67 11.45 -4.78
N ARG A 224 13.91 10.37 -4.78
CA ARG A 224 14.37 8.99 -4.60
C ARG A 224 13.64 8.01 -5.53
N ILE A 225 14.18 6.81 -5.67
CA ILE A 225 13.52 5.74 -6.42
C ILE A 225 12.15 5.40 -5.79
N THR A 226 11.12 5.33 -6.63
CA THR A 226 9.75 4.96 -6.23
C THR A 226 9.24 3.71 -6.95
N ASP A 227 9.63 3.51 -8.21
CA ASP A 227 9.21 2.38 -9.02
C ASP A 227 10.36 1.86 -9.89
N THR A 228 10.68 0.59 -9.74
CA THR A 228 11.74 -0.10 -10.49
C THR A 228 11.20 -1.23 -11.40
N ARG A 229 9.88 -1.34 -11.56
CA ARG A 229 9.28 -2.43 -12.35
C ARG A 229 9.80 -2.48 -13.77
N ALA A 230 9.88 -1.33 -14.43
CA ALA A 230 10.40 -1.25 -15.81
C ALA A 230 11.90 -1.63 -15.89
N SER A 231 12.70 -1.22 -14.90
CA SER A 231 14.12 -1.61 -14.83
C SER A 231 14.28 -3.09 -14.53
N HIS A 232 13.48 -3.62 -13.62
CA HIS A 232 13.48 -5.05 -13.28
C HIS A 232 13.06 -5.92 -14.47
N ALA A 233 12.02 -5.53 -15.21
CA ALA A 233 11.57 -6.25 -16.41
C ALA A 233 12.61 -6.25 -17.56
N LYS A 234 13.54 -5.29 -17.58
CA LYS A 234 14.65 -5.27 -18.54
C LYS A 234 15.80 -6.18 -18.14
N ALA A 235 15.86 -6.58 -16.89
CA ALA A 235 16.93 -7.42 -16.34
C ALA A 235 16.56 -8.92 -16.36
N LEU A 236 15.33 -9.25 -16.72
CA LEU A 236 14.80 -10.61 -16.91
C LEU A 236 14.87 -11.01 -18.38
#